data_a9da8b7b83e1be9c5e42d883485856a2
#
_entry.id   a9da8b7b83e1be9c5e42d883485856a2
#
_cell.length_a   1.000
_cell.length_b   1.000
_cell.length_c   1.000
_cell.angle_alpha   90.00
_cell.angle_beta   90.00
_cell.angle_gamma   90.00
#
_symmetry.space_group_name_H-M   'P 1'
#
loop_
_entity.id
_entity.type
_entity.pdbx_description
1 polymer ?
#
loop_
_entity_poly.entity_id
_entity_poly.type
_entity_poly.pdbx_seq_one_letter_code
_entity_poly.pdbx_strand_id
1 'polypeptide(L)'
;VDGVAMNAVRRLRAGLRGWGGVGSMTVLCALAVVFALVLPVSGTRGDGVTTAGGQGVALGTQARVDQDCVKKKDPQDRSLRPSSDESGTTIQRIKDNGFITVGVDQNSYRWGYRDPNAKDDGAQLEGFDIDIVRRIAKEILGDPDKVHFKAIPTSRRIPALRDGEVDMVVRTMTISCERMDEVAFSQPYFRTGQQVLAPKSSTIKGYGKSLADKKICTAATSTALTALTAGKKSGEVPASTDISLQVPNQLDCLVRLQLGQVDAVVTDGALAASQAAQDPTVDLKGEPFTTEYYGVAMNLDAKDLVRRVNQVLVDYLKDGWQDSYTTWLSATMVGGAERSRPPSPQRYKD
;
A
#
# COMPACT_ATOMS: atom_id res chain seq x y z
N VAL A 1 -53.15 32.30 -37.60
CA VAL A 1 -53.89 31.97 -36.36
C VAL A 1 -53.53 30.60 -35.77
N ASP A 2 -52.39 30.00 -36.16
CA ASP A 2 -52.06 28.62 -35.71
C ASP A 2 -50.74 28.45 -34.89
N GLY A 3 -50.30 29.54 -34.27
CA GLY A 3 -49.01 29.51 -33.54
C GLY A 3 -49.07 29.43 -32.01
N VAL A 4 -50.24 29.52 -31.39
CA VAL A 4 -50.40 29.68 -29.93
C VAL A 4 -50.76 28.35 -29.20
N ALA A 5 -51.35 27.40 -29.91
CA ALA A 5 -51.82 26.15 -29.29
C ALA A 5 -50.70 25.08 -29.05
N MET A 6 -49.58 25.16 -29.76
CA MET A 6 -48.49 24.13 -29.63
C MET A 6 -47.53 24.36 -28.46
N ASN A 7 -47.49 25.55 -27.88
CA ASN A 7 -46.59 25.87 -26.75
C ASN A 7 -47.19 25.53 -25.37
N ALA A 8 -48.48 25.34 -25.24
CA ALA A 8 -49.13 24.99 -23.97
C ALA A 8 -48.97 23.50 -23.62
N VAL A 9 -49.00 22.59 -24.62
CA VAL A 9 -48.90 21.16 -24.42
C VAL A 9 -47.44 20.73 -24.07
N ARG A 10 -46.45 21.51 -24.52
CA ARG A 10 -45.01 21.22 -24.20
C ARG A 10 -44.62 21.60 -22.76
N ARG A 11 -45.33 22.53 -22.13
CA ARG A 11 -45.07 22.95 -20.74
C ARG A 11 -45.70 22.02 -19.70
N LEU A 12 -46.77 21.32 -20.05
CA LEU A 12 -47.43 20.35 -19.16
C LEU A 12 -46.72 18.98 -19.05
N ARG A 13 -45.85 18.63 -20.03
CA ARG A 13 -45.04 17.37 -19.96
C ARG A 13 -43.73 17.51 -19.20
N ALA A 14 -43.26 18.70 -18.89
CA ALA A 14 -42.03 18.94 -18.13
C ALA A 14 -42.25 18.90 -16.59
N GLY A 15 -43.50 19.04 -16.12
CA GLY A 15 -43.83 19.09 -14.68
C GLY A 15 -44.05 17.75 -13.99
N LEU A 16 -44.14 16.66 -14.74
CA LEU A 16 -44.48 15.32 -14.15
C LEU A 16 -43.31 14.32 -14.12
N ARG A 17 -42.09 14.74 -14.45
CA ARG A 17 -40.90 13.86 -14.49
C ARG A 17 -40.06 13.84 -13.20
N GLY A 18 -40.49 14.57 -12.16
CA GLY A 18 -39.73 14.70 -10.90
C GLY A 18 -40.27 13.95 -9.67
N TRP A 19 -41.44 13.30 -9.74
CA TRP A 19 -42.08 12.72 -8.55
C TRP A 19 -42.14 11.20 -8.50
N GLY A 20 -41.49 10.50 -9.43
CA GLY A 20 -41.45 9.03 -9.45
C GLY A 20 -40.50 8.40 -8.42
N GLY A 21 -39.56 9.15 -7.82
CA GLY A 21 -38.54 8.60 -6.92
C GLY A 21 -38.93 8.55 -5.44
N VAL A 22 -39.77 9.46 -4.97
CA VAL A 22 -40.10 9.57 -3.54
C VAL A 22 -41.23 8.61 -3.14
N GLY A 23 -42.15 8.30 -4.04
CA GLY A 23 -43.23 7.33 -3.78
C GLY A 23 -42.81 5.88 -3.66
N SER A 24 -41.77 5.44 -4.40
CA SER A 24 -41.27 4.08 -4.33
C SER A 24 -40.40 3.80 -3.09
N MET A 25 -39.76 4.82 -2.54
CA MET A 25 -38.92 4.65 -1.36
C MET A 25 -39.75 4.52 -0.07
N THR A 26 -40.90 5.19 0.02
CA THR A 26 -41.81 5.08 1.18
C THR A 26 -42.52 3.73 1.25
N VAL A 27 -42.84 3.11 0.11
CA VAL A 27 -43.47 1.77 0.08
C VAL A 27 -42.46 0.68 0.46
N LEU A 28 -41.18 0.77 0.06
CA LEU A 28 -40.12 -0.17 0.44
C LEU A 28 -39.78 -0.10 1.92
N CYS A 29 -39.75 1.09 2.52
CA CYS A 29 -39.52 1.23 3.97
C CYS A 29 -40.69 0.70 4.81
N ALA A 30 -41.92 0.88 4.37
CA ALA A 30 -43.10 0.35 5.06
C ALA A 30 -43.17 -1.19 5.04
N LEU A 31 -42.76 -1.82 3.93
CA LEU A 31 -42.70 -3.29 3.84
C LEU A 31 -41.57 -3.89 4.69
N ALA A 32 -40.43 -3.21 4.83
CA ALA A 32 -39.33 -3.66 5.69
C ALA A 32 -39.69 -3.62 7.18
N VAL A 33 -40.47 -2.62 7.62
CA VAL A 33 -40.92 -2.53 9.02
C VAL A 33 -41.98 -3.57 9.35
N VAL A 34 -42.86 -3.90 8.42
CA VAL A 34 -43.88 -4.94 8.63
C VAL A 34 -43.25 -6.35 8.67
N PHE A 35 -42.16 -6.58 7.91
CA PHE A 35 -41.45 -7.88 7.93
C PHE A 35 -40.66 -8.09 9.25
N ALA A 36 -40.21 -7.04 9.89
CA ALA A 36 -39.48 -7.12 11.16
C ALA A 36 -40.41 -7.38 12.36
N LEU A 37 -41.72 -7.11 12.25
CA LEU A 37 -42.69 -7.28 13.35
C LEU A 37 -43.40 -8.63 13.38
N VAL A 38 -43.20 -9.49 12.37
CA VAL A 38 -43.95 -10.80 12.22
C VAL A 38 -43.07 -12.02 12.51
N LEU A 39 -41.76 -11.84 12.81
CA LEU A 39 -40.93 -12.99 13.18
C LEU A 39 -41.03 -13.30 14.67
N PRO A 40 -41.43 -14.49 15.09
CA PRO A 40 -41.49 -14.88 16.51
C PRO A 40 -40.08 -15.08 17.06
N VAL A 41 -39.77 -14.35 18.15
CA VAL A 41 -38.57 -14.57 18.96
C VAL A 41 -38.79 -15.86 19.78
N SER A 42 -38.23 -16.96 19.33
CA SER A 42 -38.19 -18.22 20.11
C SER A 42 -36.96 -18.19 21.00
N GLY A 43 -37.14 -17.81 22.22
CA GLY A 43 -36.12 -18.04 23.26
C GLY A 43 -36.29 -19.48 23.77
N THR A 44 -35.25 -20.26 23.72
CA THR A 44 -35.13 -21.54 24.45
C THR A 44 -33.87 -21.53 25.31
N ARG A 45 -34.13 -21.61 26.61
CA ARG A 45 -33.18 -22.05 27.66
C ARG A 45 -33.19 -23.57 27.65
N GLY A 46 -32.05 -24.22 27.78
CA GLY A 46 -32.00 -25.67 28.00
C GLY A 46 -30.58 -26.21 28.02
N ASP A 47 -30.20 -26.70 29.15
CA ASP A 47 -28.95 -27.43 29.45
C ASP A 47 -28.89 -28.78 28.74
N GLY A 48 -27.68 -29.34 28.52
CA GLY A 48 -27.44 -30.79 28.51
C GLY A 48 -26.83 -31.37 27.23
N VAL A 49 -25.57 -31.67 27.29
CA VAL A 49 -24.79 -32.86 26.84
C VAL A 49 -25.41 -33.79 25.76
N THR A 50 -24.72 -33.99 24.64
CA THR A 50 -24.05 -35.17 24.06
C THR A 50 -23.94 -35.13 22.53
N THR A 51 -22.74 -35.39 22.08
CA THR A 51 -22.22 -35.97 20.82
C THR A 51 -23.19 -36.35 19.70
N ALA A 52 -22.95 -35.82 18.48
CA ALA A 52 -22.59 -36.52 17.23
C ALA A 52 -22.90 -35.68 15.98
N GLY A 53 -21.93 -35.51 15.09
CA GLY A 53 -22.07 -35.46 13.63
C GLY A 53 -22.97 -34.37 13.03
N GLY A 54 -22.40 -33.25 12.62
CA GLY A 54 -23.08 -32.29 11.76
C GLY A 54 -22.04 -31.45 10.99
N GLN A 55 -22.12 -31.52 9.67
CA GLN A 55 -21.29 -30.81 8.72
C GLN A 55 -21.27 -29.30 9.02
N GLY A 56 -20.17 -28.81 9.54
CA GLY A 56 -19.94 -27.37 9.79
C GLY A 56 -19.72 -26.65 8.46
N VAL A 57 -20.52 -25.64 8.23
CA VAL A 57 -20.24 -24.57 7.27
C VAL A 57 -18.87 -23.98 7.63
N ALA A 58 -17.93 -24.02 6.69
CA ALA A 58 -16.59 -23.48 6.85
C ALA A 58 -16.67 -21.97 7.12
N LEU A 59 -16.58 -21.59 8.39
CA LEU A 59 -16.20 -20.24 8.79
C LEU A 59 -14.82 -19.96 8.18
N GLY A 60 -14.72 -18.88 7.39
CA GLY A 60 -13.52 -18.51 6.67
C GLY A 60 -12.28 -18.67 7.53
N THR A 61 -11.32 -19.40 7.00
CA THR A 61 -9.99 -19.57 7.56
C THR A 61 -9.40 -18.19 7.81
N GLN A 62 -9.39 -17.75 9.05
CA GLN A 62 -8.50 -16.64 9.44
C GLN A 62 -7.09 -17.12 9.13
N ALA A 63 -6.42 -16.43 8.19
CA ALA A 63 -5.04 -16.69 7.87
C ALA A 63 -4.26 -16.70 9.19
N ARG A 64 -3.64 -17.85 9.51
CA ARG A 64 -2.80 -17.95 10.70
C ARG A 64 -1.52 -17.20 10.39
N VAL A 65 -1.35 -16.02 10.98
CA VAL A 65 -0.07 -15.32 10.98
C VAL A 65 1.02 -16.31 11.40
N ASP A 66 2.03 -16.46 10.56
CA ASP A 66 3.17 -17.35 10.86
C ASP A 66 3.80 -16.94 12.19
N GLN A 67 3.48 -17.67 13.25
CA GLN A 67 3.93 -17.36 14.61
C GLN A 67 5.46 -17.38 14.74
N ASP A 68 6.16 -18.16 13.91
CA ASP A 68 7.61 -18.19 13.89
C ASP A 68 8.19 -16.92 13.26
N CYS A 69 7.52 -16.36 12.24
CA CYS A 69 7.88 -15.08 11.67
C CYS A 69 7.77 -13.97 12.72
N VAL A 70 6.66 -13.90 13.44
CA VAL A 70 6.41 -12.88 14.48
C VAL A 70 7.39 -13.02 15.65
N LYS A 71 7.69 -14.24 16.08
CA LYS A 71 8.61 -14.51 17.20
C LYS A 71 10.05 -14.15 16.88
N LYS A 72 10.52 -14.49 15.67
CA LYS A 72 11.90 -14.22 15.24
C LYS A 72 12.13 -12.79 14.78
N LYS A 73 11.08 -12.04 14.47
CA LYS A 73 11.13 -10.66 13.96
C LYS A 73 12.02 -10.47 12.71
N ASP A 74 12.16 -11.52 11.90
CA ASP A 74 13.02 -11.55 10.71
C ASP A 74 12.21 -11.85 9.43
N PRO A 75 11.15 -11.06 9.11
CA PRO A 75 10.34 -11.32 7.92
C PRO A 75 11.15 -11.19 6.63
N GLN A 76 12.21 -10.38 6.63
CA GLN A 76 13.07 -10.18 5.46
C GLN A 76 13.84 -11.43 5.05
N ASP A 77 14.09 -12.38 5.96
CA ASP A 77 14.85 -13.61 5.72
C ASP A 77 13.96 -14.79 5.27
N ARG A 78 12.76 -14.53 4.80
CA ARG A 78 11.78 -15.58 4.49
C ARG A 78 11.43 -15.70 3.01
N SER A 79 12.22 -15.12 2.15
CA SER A 79 12.06 -15.28 0.71
C SER A 79 12.54 -16.64 0.22
N LEU A 80 12.25 -16.96 -1.03
CA LEU A 80 12.69 -18.19 -1.69
C LEU A 80 14.12 -18.02 -2.25
N ARG A 81 14.88 -19.13 -2.36
CA ARG A 81 16.22 -19.10 -2.98
C ARG A 81 16.16 -18.53 -4.41
N PRO A 82 17.15 -17.72 -4.80
CA PRO A 82 17.31 -17.24 -6.17
C PRO A 82 17.42 -18.38 -7.17
N SER A 83 16.88 -18.19 -8.37
CA SER A 83 17.03 -19.12 -9.49
C SER A 83 16.96 -18.37 -10.82
N SER A 84 17.79 -18.80 -11.77
CA SER A 84 17.72 -18.35 -13.17
C SER A 84 16.79 -19.22 -14.02
N ASP A 85 16.12 -20.20 -13.43
CA ASP A 85 15.13 -21.03 -14.14
C ASP A 85 13.91 -20.17 -14.51
N GLU A 86 13.56 -20.19 -15.77
CA GLU A 86 12.45 -19.44 -16.35
C GLU A 86 11.37 -20.35 -16.95
N SER A 87 11.41 -21.65 -16.64
CA SER A 87 10.44 -22.64 -17.14
C SER A 87 9.08 -22.60 -16.43
N GLY A 88 8.97 -21.83 -15.31
CA GLY A 88 7.76 -21.75 -14.52
C GLY A 88 6.61 -21.03 -15.23
N THR A 89 5.38 -21.41 -14.86
CA THR A 89 4.15 -20.98 -15.55
C THR A 89 3.92 -19.47 -15.51
N THR A 90 4.28 -18.81 -14.40
CA THR A 90 4.10 -17.36 -14.27
C THR A 90 5.04 -16.62 -15.23
N ILE A 91 6.30 -17.04 -15.28
CA ILE A 91 7.32 -16.44 -16.18
C ILE A 91 6.95 -16.69 -17.64
N GLN A 92 6.52 -17.92 -17.99
CA GLN A 92 6.10 -18.24 -19.35
C GLN A 92 4.93 -17.36 -19.79
N ARG A 93 3.91 -17.20 -18.94
CA ARG A 93 2.78 -16.29 -19.22
C ARG A 93 3.23 -14.85 -19.45
N ILE A 94 4.18 -14.34 -18.66
CA ILE A 94 4.74 -12.97 -18.84
C ILE A 94 5.47 -12.88 -20.19
N LYS A 95 6.24 -13.90 -20.55
CA LYS A 95 6.94 -13.95 -21.86
C LYS A 95 5.98 -14.02 -23.03
N ASP A 96 4.93 -14.83 -22.92
CA ASP A 96 3.90 -14.98 -23.96
C ASP A 96 3.11 -13.67 -24.15
N ASN A 97 2.86 -12.94 -23.08
CA ASN A 97 2.25 -11.61 -23.13
C ASN A 97 3.17 -10.55 -23.73
N GLY A 98 4.49 -10.75 -23.67
CA GLY A 98 5.50 -9.81 -24.15
C GLY A 98 5.75 -8.61 -23.25
N PHE A 99 5.13 -8.53 -22.08
CA PHE A 99 5.32 -7.48 -21.09
C PHE A 99 5.01 -7.99 -19.67
N ILE A 100 5.52 -7.27 -18.65
CA ILE A 100 5.18 -7.48 -17.24
C ILE A 100 4.32 -6.32 -16.75
N THR A 101 3.25 -6.62 -15.99
CA THR A 101 2.38 -5.60 -15.39
C THR A 101 2.78 -5.34 -13.94
N VAL A 102 3.12 -4.09 -13.62
CA VAL A 102 3.69 -3.74 -12.32
C VAL A 102 2.90 -2.63 -11.63
N GLY A 103 2.47 -2.92 -10.39
CA GLY A 103 1.89 -1.93 -9.49
C GLY A 103 2.97 -1.03 -8.89
N VAL A 104 2.86 0.28 -9.12
CA VAL A 104 3.86 1.28 -8.70
C VAL A 104 3.21 2.50 -8.04
N ASP A 105 4.01 3.36 -7.41
CA ASP A 105 3.63 4.73 -7.14
C ASP A 105 3.92 5.61 -8.36
N GLN A 106 3.26 6.76 -8.43
CA GLN A 106 3.57 7.81 -9.40
C GLN A 106 3.77 9.18 -8.74
N ASN A 107 3.67 9.24 -7.41
CA ASN A 107 3.67 10.47 -6.63
C ASN A 107 4.81 10.52 -5.60
N SER A 108 5.50 9.39 -5.35
CA SER A 108 6.60 9.33 -4.38
C SER A 108 7.90 9.82 -5.03
N TYR A 109 8.23 11.10 -4.79
CA TYR A 109 9.40 11.76 -5.36
C TYR A 109 10.66 10.93 -5.22
N ARG A 110 11.36 10.70 -6.34
CA ARG A 110 12.58 9.91 -6.49
C ARG A 110 12.45 8.39 -6.24
N TRP A 111 11.28 7.90 -5.83
CA TRP A 111 10.99 6.47 -5.67
C TRP A 111 10.24 5.90 -6.86
N GLY A 112 9.06 6.42 -7.10
CA GLY A 112 8.22 6.18 -8.27
C GLY A 112 7.39 7.43 -8.47
N TYR A 113 7.75 8.24 -9.43
CA TYR A 113 7.09 9.52 -9.66
C TYR A 113 7.15 9.91 -11.14
N ARG A 114 6.27 10.83 -11.50
CA ARG A 114 6.31 11.54 -12.78
C ARG A 114 6.82 12.95 -12.50
N ASP A 115 7.87 13.39 -13.20
CA ASP A 115 8.34 14.75 -13.07
C ASP A 115 7.32 15.72 -13.67
N PRO A 116 6.66 16.58 -12.86
CA PRO A 116 5.68 17.54 -13.36
C PRO A 116 6.32 18.64 -14.24
N ASN A 117 7.65 18.76 -14.23
CA ASN A 117 8.40 19.74 -15.02
C ASN A 117 9.02 19.11 -16.29
N ALA A 118 8.79 17.83 -16.55
CA ALA A 118 9.27 17.19 -17.78
C ALA A 118 8.68 17.91 -18.99
N LYS A 119 9.56 18.21 -19.97
CA LYS A 119 9.19 19.00 -21.17
C LYS A 119 8.38 18.21 -22.20
N ASP A 120 8.35 16.88 -22.06
CA ASP A 120 7.67 15.99 -22.99
C ASP A 120 6.25 15.67 -22.49
N ASP A 121 5.27 15.64 -23.41
CA ASP A 121 3.85 15.32 -23.14
C ASP A 121 3.60 13.94 -22.49
N GLY A 122 4.65 13.18 -22.24
CA GLY A 122 4.65 11.86 -21.61
C GLY A 122 5.71 11.76 -20.53
N ALA A 123 5.64 12.60 -19.47
CA ALA A 123 6.50 12.42 -18.30
C ALA A 123 6.55 10.93 -17.90
N GLN A 124 7.65 10.26 -18.21
CA GLN A 124 7.83 8.84 -17.92
C GLN A 124 7.90 8.65 -16.40
N LEU A 125 7.46 7.50 -15.96
CA LEU A 125 7.69 7.09 -14.57
C LEU A 125 9.19 6.84 -14.38
N GLU A 126 9.74 7.42 -13.30
CA GLU A 126 11.15 7.32 -12.94
C GLU A 126 11.34 7.22 -11.42
N GLY A 127 12.54 6.87 -11.00
CA GLY A 127 12.89 6.72 -9.59
C GLY A 127 13.48 5.36 -9.26
N PHE A 128 13.89 5.22 -8.01
CA PHE A 128 14.62 4.05 -7.52
C PHE A 128 13.83 2.73 -7.69
N ASP A 129 12.54 2.73 -7.37
CA ASP A 129 11.66 1.56 -7.56
C ASP A 129 11.48 1.25 -9.06
N ILE A 130 11.45 2.27 -9.91
CA ILE A 130 11.26 2.12 -11.35
C ILE A 130 12.52 1.51 -12.01
N ASP A 131 13.72 1.87 -11.55
CA ASP A 131 14.97 1.24 -12.01
C ASP A 131 14.98 -0.26 -11.73
N ILE A 132 14.50 -0.68 -10.55
CA ILE A 132 14.35 -2.09 -10.19
C ILE A 132 13.36 -2.78 -11.16
N VAL A 133 12.23 -2.16 -11.44
CA VAL A 133 11.23 -2.70 -12.38
C VAL A 133 11.84 -2.89 -13.76
N ARG A 134 12.52 -1.87 -14.29
CA ARG A 134 13.18 -1.92 -15.60
C ARG A 134 14.28 -2.98 -15.64
N ARG A 135 15.06 -3.13 -14.56
CA ARG A 135 16.05 -4.21 -14.47
C ARG A 135 15.39 -5.58 -14.53
N ILE A 136 14.30 -5.81 -13.81
CA ILE A 136 13.55 -7.08 -13.85
C ILE A 136 13.01 -7.36 -15.25
N ALA A 137 12.41 -6.37 -15.91
CA ALA A 137 11.88 -6.52 -17.27
C ALA A 137 12.99 -6.84 -18.28
N LYS A 138 14.13 -6.14 -18.18
CA LYS A 138 15.31 -6.42 -19.03
C LYS A 138 15.79 -7.86 -18.87
N GLU A 139 15.88 -8.38 -17.66
CA GLU A 139 16.40 -9.72 -17.38
C GLU A 139 15.42 -10.85 -17.79
N ILE A 140 14.10 -10.61 -17.73
CA ILE A 140 13.08 -11.64 -18.07
C ILE A 140 12.67 -11.54 -19.56
N LEU A 141 12.55 -10.32 -20.09
CA LEU A 141 11.98 -10.03 -21.42
C LEU A 141 13.00 -9.49 -22.43
N GLY A 142 14.26 -9.28 -22.00
CA GLY A 142 15.33 -8.75 -22.84
C GLY A 142 15.24 -7.23 -23.09
N ASP A 143 14.21 -6.54 -22.57
CA ASP A 143 13.92 -5.13 -22.84
C ASP A 143 13.36 -4.45 -21.57
N PRO A 144 14.02 -3.37 -21.07
CA PRO A 144 13.58 -2.66 -19.86
C PRO A 144 12.25 -1.91 -20.01
N ASP A 145 11.82 -1.66 -21.25
CA ASP A 145 10.60 -0.90 -21.53
C ASP A 145 9.36 -1.80 -21.74
N LYS A 146 9.54 -3.14 -21.74
CA LYS A 146 8.42 -4.10 -21.76
C LYS A 146 7.68 -4.19 -20.42
N VAL A 147 7.20 -3.04 -19.94
CA VAL A 147 6.48 -2.90 -18.68
C VAL A 147 5.18 -2.15 -18.88
N HIS A 148 4.08 -2.70 -18.38
CA HIS A 148 2.83 -1.98 -18.19
C HIS A 148 2.77 -1.48 -16.75
N PHE A 149 3.06 -0.22 -16.52
CA PHE A 149 2.96 0.41 -15.21
C PHE A 149 1.51 0.69 -14.83
N LYS A 150 1.12 0.26 -13.64
CA LYS A 150 -0.20 0.53 -13.05
C LYS A 150 -0.02 1.30 -11.75
N ALA A 151 -0.37 2.60 -11.75
CA ALA A 151 -0.35 3.40 -10.55
C ALA A 151 -1.46 2.94 -9.60
N ILE A 152 -1.09 2.51 -8.40
CA ILE A 152 -2.04 1.97 -7.42
C ILE A 152 -1.85 2.63 -6.05
N PRO A 153 -2.93 2.90 -5.29
CA PRO A 153 -2.83 3.40 -3.92
C PRO A 153 -2.29 2.32 -2.97
N THR A 154 -1.82 2.77 -1.80
CA THR A 154 -1.23 1.90 -0.78
C THR A 154 -2.13 0.72 -0.40
N SER A 155 -3.43 0.95 -0.28
CA SER A 155 -4.42 -0.08 0.10
C SER A 155 -4.71 -1.11 -1.01
N ARG A 156 -4.37 -0.81 -2.28
CA ARG A 156 -4.62 -1.72 -3.40
C ARG A 156 -3.46 -2.65 -3.71
N ARG A 157 -2.30 -2.50 -3.06
CA ARG A 157 -1.11 -3.31 -3.35
C ARG A 157 -1.35 -4.82 -3.23
N ILE A 158 -1.92 -5.27 -2.11
CA ILE A 158 -2.25 -6.69 -1.88
C ILE A 158 -3.44 -7.13 -2.73
N PRO A 159 -4.59 -6.44 -2.74
CA PRO A 159 -5.71 -6.83 -3.61
C PRO A 159 -5.32 -6.95 -5.09
N ALA A 160 -4.57 -6.00 -5.65
CA ALA A 160 -4.17 -6.04 -7.04
C ALA A 160 -3.32 -7.28 -7.41
N LEU A 161 -2.49 -7.77 -6.49
CA LEU A 161 -1.73 -9.02 -6.66
C LEU A 161 -2.64 -10.25 -6.58
N ARG A 162 -3.54 -10.29 -5.61
CA ARG A 162 -4.46 -11.42 -5.41
C ARG A 162 -5.46 -11.56 -6.55
N ASP A 163 -5.96 -10.43 -7.04
CA ASP A 163 -6.92 -10.36 -8.13
C ASP A 163 -6.25 -10.57 -9.52
N GLY A 164 -4.91 -10.70 -9.57
CA GLY A 164 -4.15 -10.87 -10.82
C GLY A 164 -4.14 -9.61 -11.71
N GLU A 165 -4.44 -8.44 -11.14
CA GLU A 165 -4.41 -7.18 -11.87
C GLU A 165 -2.98 -6.72 -12.21
N VAL A 166 -2.00 -7.18 -11.44
CA VAL A 166 -0.58 -6.93 -11.62
C VAL A 166 0.20 -8.22 -11.34
N ASP A 167 1.34 -8.40 -12.01
CA ASP A 167 2.25 -9.53 -11.79
C ASP A 167 3.10 -9.34 -10.54
N MET A 168 3.48 -8.10 -10.27
CA MET A 168 4.24 -7.71 -9.09
C MET A 168 3.93 -6.28 -8.65
N VAL A 169 4.30 -5.94 -7.42
CA VAL A 169 4.25 -4.58 -6.87
C VAL A 169 5.65 -4.17 -6.43
N VAL A 170 6.15 -3.05 -6.98
CA VAL A 170 7.38 -2.38 -6.57
C VAL A 170 6.99 -0.96 -6.19
N ARG A 171 6.74 -0.76 -4.89
CA ARG A 171 6.14 0.47 -4.37
C ARG A 171 6.47 0.65 -2.89
N THR A 172 7.77 0.74 -2.59
CA THR A 172 8.27 0.95 -1.21
C THR A 172 7.51 0.08 -0.19
N MET A 173 7.34 -1.21 -0.53
CA MET A 173 6.47 -2.09 0.23
C MET A 173 7.26 -2.86 1.29
N THR A 174 7.05 -2.49 2.56
CA THR A 174 7.66 -3.16 3.70
C THR A 174 7.26 -4.63 3.75
N ILE A 175 8.26 -5.49 3.86
CA ILE A 175 8.10 -6.92 4.17
C ILE A 175 7.64 -7.04 5.62
N SER A 176 6.48 -7.64 5.86
CA SER A 176 5.98 -7.95 7.20
C SER A 176 5.34 -9.32 7.26
N CYS A 177 5.33 -9.93 8.45
CA CYS A 177 4.74 -11.25 8.65
C CYS A 177 3.27 -11.28 8.22
N GLU A 178 2.50 -10.28 8.59
CA GLU A 178 1.07 -10.17 8.23
C GLU A 178 0.87 -10.15 6.71
N ARG A 179 1.70 -9.40 5.98
CA ARG A 179 1.61 -9.32 4.51
C ARG A 179 2.05 -10.61 3.83
N MET A 180 2.99 -11.35 4.44
CA MET A 180 3.47 -12.63 3.91
C MET A 180 2.44 -13.76 3.97
N ASP A 181 1.38 -13.60 4.74
CA ASP A 181 0.24 -14.51 4.74
C ASP A 181 -0.65 -14.31 3.49
N GLU A 182 -0.55 -13.16 2.84
CA GLU A 182 -1.39 -12.78 1.70
C GLU A 182 -0.62 -12.70 0.37
N VAL A 183 0.67 -12.38 0.41
CA VAL A 183 1.53 -12.21 -0.77
C VAL A 183 2.94 -12.74 -0.51
N ALA A 184 3.64 -13.14 -1.56
CA ALA A 184 5.05 -13.48 -1.50
C ALA A 184 5.92 -12.23 -1.68
N PHE A 185 7.08 -12.21 -1.04
CA PHE A 185 8.08 -11.15 -1.20
C PHE A 185 9.38 -11.69 -1.75
N SER A 186 10.07 -10.85 -2.52
CA SER A 186 11.49 -11.03 -2.82
C SER A 186 12.35 -10.87 -1.57
N GLN A 187 13.65 -11.12 -1.72
CA GLN A 187 14.64 -10.59 -0.77
C GLN A 187 14.54 -9.06 -0.72
N PRO A 188 14.99 -8.41 0.38
CA PRO A 188 15.01 -6.96 0.49
C PRO A 188 15.86 -6.29 -0.59
N TYR A 189 15.39 -5.15 -1.07
CA TYR A 189 16.17 -4.27 -1.92
C TYR A 189 16.53 -2.93 -1.27
N PHE A 190 15.88 -2.58 -0.14
CA PHE A 190 16.16 -1.36 0.61
C PHE A 190 15.89 -1.54 2.10
N ARG A 191 16.61 -0.78 2.95
CA ARG A 191 16.39 -0.73 4.41
C ARG A 191 15.96 0.67 4.82
N THR A 192 14.94 0.75 5.68
CA THR A 192 14.38 1.99 6.22
C THR A 192 13.85 1.77 7.64
N GLY A 193 13.05 2.68 8.14
CA GLY A 193 12.25 2.58 9.37
C GLY A 193 11.24 3.71 9.40
N GLN A 194 10.20 3.59 10.22
CA GLN A 194 9.18 4.62 10.38
C GLN A 194 9.76 5.84 11.08
N GLN A 195 9.40 7.03 10.62
CA GLN A 195 9.88 8.30 11.17
C GLN A 195 8.79 9.37 11.10
N VAL A 196 8.90 10.38 11.95
CA VAL A 196 7.97 11.52 11.98
C VAL A 196 8.52 12.63 11.10
N LEU A 197 7.66 13.21 10.26
CA LEU A 197 7.90 14.43 9.49
C LEU A 197 6.97 15.52 10.02
N ALA A 198 7.52 16.68 10.39
CA ALA A 198 6.73 17.80 10.90
C ALA A 198 7.36 19.14 10.51
N PRO A 199 6.63 20.27 10.62
CA PRO A 199 7.19 21.59 10.41
C PRO A 199 8.44 21.83 11.25
N LYS A 200 9.43 22.54 10.72
CA LYS A 200 10.66 22.88 11.45
C LYS A 200 10.36 23.61 12.76
N SER A 201 9.34 24.46 12.77
CA SER A 201 8.86 25.20 13.94
C SER A 201 8.08 24.35 14.96
N SER A 202 7.75 23.09 14.63
CA SER A 202 6.95 22.23 15.49
C SER A 202 7.70 21.85 16.77
N THR A 203 6.96 21.71 17.87
CA THR A 203 7.45 21.19 19.16
C THR A 203 7.59 19.67 19.18
N ILE A 204 7.14 18.97 18.13
CA ILE A 204 7.28 17.53 17.98
C ILE A 204 8.77 17.16 17.92
N LYS A 205 9.18 16.17 18.73
CA LYS A 205 10.56 15.69 18.84
C LYS A 205 10.78 14.36 18.14
N GLY A 206 9.71 13.68 17.74
CA GLY A 206 9.70 12.34 17.16
C GLY A 206 8.52 11.53 17.65
N TYR A 207 8.59 10.23 17.43
CA TYR A 207 7.58 9.28 17.87
C TYR A 207 7.50 9.20 19.41
N GLY A 208 6.30 9.00 19.94
CA GLY A 208 6.04 8.84 21.36
C GLY A 208 5.36 10.05 22.00
N LYS A 209 5.78 10.43 23.21
CA LYS A 209 5.08 11.42 24.08
C LYS A 209 4.90 12.81 23.43
N SER A 210 5.78 13.22 22.53
CA SER A 210 5.69 14.53 21.86
C SER A 210 4.53 14.65 20.86
N LEU A 211 3.82 13.53 20.61
CA LEU A 211 2.63 13.48 19.75
C LEU A 211 1.33 13.73 20.52
N ALA A 212 1.37 14.03 21.85
CA ALA A 212 0.19 14.36 22.63
C ALA A 212 -0.59 15.52 22.00
N ASP A 213 -1.91 15.37 21.86
CA ASP A 213 -2.84 16.35 21.30
C ASP A 213 -2.53 16.77 19.85
N LYS A 214 -1.76 15.94 19.12
CA LYS A 214 -1.37 16.18 17.73
C LYS A 214 -2.22 15.36 16.77
N LYS A 215 -2.52 15.94 15.60
CA LYS A 215 -3.18 15.27 14.47
C LYS A 215 -2.10 14.73 13.54
N ILE A 216 -2.12 13.43 13.32
CA ILE A 216 -1.12 12.71 12.53
C ILE A 216 -1.78 12.13 11.28
N CYS A 217 -1.15 12.36 10.12
CA CYS A 217 -1.56 11.74 8.87
C CYS A 217 -0.69 10.51 8.55
N THR A 218 -1.32 9.45 8.07
CA THR A 218 -0.66 8.26 7.51
C THR A 218 -1.35 7.79 6.25
N ALA A 219 -0.68 6.99 5.43
CA ALA A 219 -1.37 6.26 4.37
C ALA A 219 -2.16 5.08 4.94
N ALA A 220 -3.36 4.86 4.40
CA ALA A 220 -4.20 3.72 4.78
C ALA A 220 -3.47 2.39 4.54
N THR A 221 -3.61 1.42 5.44
CA THR A 221 -2.96 0.10 5.41
C THR A 221 -1.42 0.12 5.41
N SER A 222 -0.81 1.26 5.80
CA SER A 222 0.63 1.38 5.94
C SER A 222 1.13 0.79 7.26
N THR A 223 2.40 0.40 7.31
CA THR A 223 3.08 -0.01 8.55
C THR A 223 3.17 1.14 9.56
N ALA A 224 3.17 2.40 9.09
CA ALA A 224 3.06 3.59 9.95
C ALA A 224 1.75 3.60 10.75
N LEU A 225 0.61 3.34 10.09
CA LEU A 225 -0.68 3.26 10.78
C LEU A 225 -0.71 2.11 11.79
N THR A 226 -0.17 0.95 11.41
CA THR A 226 -0.05 -0.21 12.32
C THR A 226 0.79 0.13 13.55
N ALA A 227 1.95 0.78 13.37
CA ALA A 227 2.84 1.16 14.45
C ALA A 227 2.20 2.20 15.39
N LEU A 228 1.55 3.24 14.85
CA LEU A 228 0.84 4.24 15.65
C LEU A 228 -0.33 3.62 16.44
N THR A 229 -1.08 2.72 15.82
CA THR A 229 -2.19 2.02 16.49
C THR A 229 -1.67 1.15 17.64
N ALA A 230 -0.58 0.42 17.40
CA ALA A 230 0.08 -0.38 18.44
C ALA A 230 0.64 0.51 19.57
N GLY A 231 1.30 1.62 19.23
CA GLY A 231 1.84 2.58 20.18
C GLY A 231 0.78 3.24 21.06
N LYS A 232 -0.39 3.57 20.49
CA LYS A 232 -1.55 4.05 21.27
C LYS A 232 -2.07 2.97 22.23
N LYS A 233 -2.14 1.73 21.78
CA LYS A 233 -2.58 0.60 22.61
C LYS A 233 -1.60 0.30 23.75
N SER A 234 -0.31 0.43 23.54
CA SER A 234 0.74 0.20 24.55
C SER A 234 0.93 1.40 25.49
N GLY A 235 0.40 2.58 25.16
CA GLY A 235 0.64 3.83 25.89
C GLY A 235 1.97 4.54 25.55
N GLU A 236 2.73 4.04 24.57
CA GLU A 236 3.93 4.70 24.06
C GLU A 236 3.57 6.00 23.32
N VAL A 237 2.50 5.97 22.53
CA VAL A 237 1.88 7.13 21.92
C VAL A 237 0.68 7.53 22.76
N PRO A 238 0.55 8.82 23.16
CA PRO A 238 -0.55 9.29 24.00
C PRO A 238 -1.93 9.00 23.39
N ALA A 239 -2.90 8.67 24.24
CA ALA A 239 -4.27 8.41 23.80
C ALA A 239 -4.91 9.63 23.10
N SER A 240 -4.49 10.85 23.47
CA SER A 240 -4.93 12.12 22.87
C SER A 240 -4.40 12.35 21.45
N THR A 241 -3.44 11.55 20.96
CA THR A 241 -2.97 11.65 19.59
C THR A 241 -4.05 11.23 18.61
N ASP A 242 -4.41 12.11 17.67
CA ASP A 242 -5.39 11.82 16.62
C ASP A 242 -4.70 11.20 15.40
N ILE A 243 -5.05 9.96 15.07
CA ILE A 243 -4.56 9.22 13.91
C ILE A 243 -5.69 8.87 12.93
N SER A 244 -6.80 9.59 12.99
CA SER A 244 -8.00 9.32 12.19
C SER A 244 -7.83 9.68 10.71
N LEU A 245 -6.96 10.68 10.40
CA LEU A 245 -6.73 11.10 9.02
C LEU A 245 -5.81 10.12 8.30
N GLN A 246 -6.40 9.35 7.40
CA GLN A 246 -5.73 8.40 6.52
C GLN A 246 -5.95 8.80 5.06
N VAL A 247 -4.93 8.63 4.25
CA VAL A 247 -4.92 9.01 2.83
C VAL A 247 -4.54 7.83 1.93
N PRO A 248 -4.86 7.87 0.63
CA PRO A 248 -4.51 6.79 -0.30
C PRO A 248 -3.00 6.63 -0.52
N ASN A 249 -2.24 7.74 -0.59
CA ASN A 249 -0.80 7.76 -0.86
C ASN A 249 -0.06 8.63 0.15
N GLN A 250 1.22 8.33 0.39
CA GLN A 250 2.02 9.04 1.39
C GLN A 250 2.19 10.53 1.08
N LEU A 251 2.30 10.92 -0.20
CA LEU A 251 2.42 12.33 -0.59
C LEU A 251 1.18 13.15 -0.21
N ASP A 252 -0.01 12.53 -0.23
CA ASP A 252 -1.25 13.23 0.15
C ASP A 252 -1.18 13.74 1.60
N CYS A 253 -0.41 13.07 2.48
CA CYS A 253 -0.14 13.54 3.83
C CYS A 253 0.68 14.83 3.86
N LEU A 254 1.70 14.98 2.98
CA LEU A 254 2.46 16.23 2.89
C LEU A 254 1.55 17.40 2.50
N VAL A 255 0.64 17.18 1.56
CA VAL A 255 -0.36 18.20 1.18
C VAL A 255 -1.25 18.57 2.37
N ARG A 256 -1.71 17.60 3.17
CA ARG A 256 -2.50 17.87 4.38
C ARG A 256 -1.71 18.66 5.41
N LEU A 257 -0.41 18.37 5.55
CA LEU A 257 0.50 19.09 6.45
C LEU A 257 0.68 20.54 6.00
N GLN A 258 0.93 20.78 4.70
CA GLN A 258 1.05 22.12 4.10
C GLN A 258 -0.23 22.97 4.26
N LEU A 259 -1.39 22.33 4.19
CA LEU A 259 -2.69 22.98 4.43
C LEU A 259 -3.02 23.20 5.91
N GLY A 260 -2.13 22.82 6.84
CA GLY A 260 -2.35 22.94 8.29
C GLY A 260 -3.48 22.05 8.83
N GLN A 261 -3.86 21.00 8.10
CA GLN A 261 -4.93 20.08 8.50
C GLN A 261 -4.43 19.01 9.49
N VAL A 262 -3.12 18.78 9.53
CA VAL A 262 -2.43 17.90 10.47
C VAL A 262 -1.17 18.56 11.00
N ASP A 263 -0.67 18.07 12.13
CA ASP A 263 0.54 18.57 12.78
C ASP A 263 1.81 17.83 12.32
N ALA A 264 1.65 16.57 11.87
CA ALA A 264 2.75 15.76 11.39
C ALA A 264 2.29 14.63 10.47
N VAL A 265 3.25 14.08 9.73
CA VAL A 265 3.12 12.85 8.95
C VAL A 265 3.96 11.78 9.64
N VAL A 266 3.46 10.55 9.69
CA VAL A 266 4.27 9.37 10.02
C VAL A 266 4.29 8.45 8.81
N THR A 267 5.49 8.18 8.33
CA THR A 267 5.76 7.32 7.17
C THR A 267 7.18 6.76 7.27
N ASP A 268 7.59 5.95 6.31
CA ASP A 268 8.96 5.48 6.19
C ASP A 268 9.91 6.69 6.11
N GLY A 269 10.99 6.67 6.88
CA GLY A 269 11.98 7.75 6.90
C GLY A 269 12.59 8.05 5.52
N ALA A 270 12.66 7.03 4.67
CA ALA A 270 13.07 7.17 3.28
C ALA A 270 12.08 8.03 2.46
N LEU A 271 10.78 7.81 2.64
CA LEU A 271 9.73 8.63 2.00
C LEU A 271 9.63 10.02 2.66
N ALA A 272 9.75 10.09 3.99
CA ALA A 272 9.77 11.36 4.71
C ALA A 272 10.92 12.27 4.24
N ALA A 273 12.12 11.71 4.01
CA ALA A 273 13.26 12.44 3.47
C ALA A 273 12.98 13.00 2.06
N SER A 274 12.31 12.21 1.21
CA SER A 274 11.90 12.65 -0.12
C SER A 274 10.82 13.74 -0.07
N GLN A 275 9.92 13.69 0.90
CA GLN A 275 8.93 14.75 1.15
C GLN A 275 9.59 16.04 1.68
N ALA A 276 10.55 15.93 2.60
CA ALA A 276 11.31 17.06 3.10
C ALA A 276 12.15 17.74 2.01
N ALA A 277 12.58 16.98 1.00
CA ALA A 277 13.28 17.56 -0.16
C ALA A 277 12.35 18.37 -1.09
N GLN A 278 11.04 18.10 -1.05
CA GLN A 278 10.03 18.87 -1.80
C GLN A 278 9.52 20.09 -1.04
N ASP A 279 9.66 20.10 0.29
CA ASP A 279 9.18 21.18 1.14
C ASP A 279 10.23 21.58 2.18
N PRO A 280 10.90 22.72 1.98
CA PRO A 280 11.96 23.18 2.90
C PRO A 280 11.43 23.63 4.27
N THR A 281 10.13 23.71 4.48
CA THR A 281 9.52 24.13 5.75
C THR A 281 9.36 22.99 6.75
N VAL A 282 9.47 21.74 6.30
CA VAL A 282 9.36 20.53 7.13
C VAL A 282 10.72 19.90 7.37
N ASP A 283 10.79 19.00 8.34
CA ASP A 283 11.99 18.25 8.69
C ASP A 283 11.63 16.92 9.36
N LEU A 284 12.53 15.95 9.30
CA LEU A 284 12.42 14.70 10.01
C LEU A 284 12.65 14.95 11.52
N LYS A 285 11.80 14.38 12.36
CA LYS A 285 11.84 14.55 13.81
C LYS A 285 12.20 13.24 14.50
N GLY A 286 13.27 13.28 15.27
CA GLY A 286 13.82 12.10 15.95
C GLY A 286 14.41 11.07 15.00
N GLU A 287 14.93 9.98 15.58
CA GLU A 287 15.42 8.84 14.82
C GLU A 287 14.27 7.94 14.33
N PRO A 288 14.50 7.10 13.33
CA PRO A 288 13.55 6.05 12.98
C PRO A 288 13.26 5.14 14.19
N PHE A 289 11.98 4.87 14.43
CA PHE A 289 11.56 4.07 15.58
C PHE A 289 11.27 2.60 15.25
N THR A 290 11.37 2.24 13.97
CA THR A 290 11.34 0.83 13.50
C THR A 290 12.52 0.53 12.60
N THR A 291 12.77 -0.76 12.34
CA THR A 291 13.63 -1.22 11.24
C THR A 291 12.75 -1.99 10.26
N GLU A 292 12.75 -1.55 9.02
CA GLU A 292 11.90 -2.10 7.97
C GLU A 292 12.71 -2.34 6.70
N TYR A 293 12.25 -3.28 5.89
CA TYR A 293 12.88 -3.63 4.63
C TYR A 293 11.84 -3.61 3.51
N TYR A 294 12.18 -3.01 2.35
CA TYR A 294 11.34 -3.09 1.17
C TYR A 294 11.65 -4.32 0.34
N GLY A 295 10.61 -4.96 -0.15
CA GLY A 295 10.68 -6.08 -1.08
C GLY A 295 9.72 -5.90 -2.26
N VAL A 296 10.00 -6.59 -3.34
CA VAL A 296 9.06 -6.77 -4.44
C VAL A 296 8.00 -7.77 -4.00
N ALA A 297 6.73 -7.37 -4.07
CA ALA A 297 5.63 -8.26 -3.70
C ALA A 297 5.02 -8.91 -4.95
N MET A 298 4.65 -10.17 -4.84
CA MET A 298 4.08 -11.01 -5.89
C MET A 298 2.95 -11.88 -5.35
N ASN A 299 2.17 -12.49 -6.21
CA ASN A 299 1.16 -13.47 -5.77
C ASN A 299 1.85 -14.65 -5.06
N LEU A 300 1.21 -15.22 -4.02
CA LEU A 300 1.74 -16.35 -3.23
C LEU A 300 2.12 -17.55 -4.10
N ASP A 301 1.38 -17.80 -5.16
CA ASP A 301 1.57 -18.95 -6.04
C ASP A 301 2.65 -18.72 -7.11
N ALA A 302 3.08 -17.47 -7.34
CA ALA A 302 4.08 -17.09 -8.33
C ALA A 302 5.52 -17.39 -7.85
N LYS A 303 5.77 -18.60 -7.35
CA LYS A 303 7.06 -18.99 -6.75
C LYS A 303 8.23 -18.94 -7.73
N ASP A 304 7.98 -19.27 -8.98
CA ASP A 304 8.93 -19.16 -10.08
C ASP A 304 9.38 -17.71 -10.28
N LEU A 305 8.41 -16.77 -10.34
CA LEU A 305 8.71 -15.34 -10.46
C LEU A 305 9.47 -14.80 -9.23
N VAL A 306 9.11 -15.22 -8.01
CA VAL A 306 9.84 -14.83 -6.78
C VAL A 306 11.30 -15.24 -6.86
N ARG A 307 11.60 -16.48 -7.25
CA ARG A 307 12.97 -17.01 -7.38
C ARG A 307 13.75 -16.24 -8.45
N ARG A 308 13.13 -15.96 -9.59
CA ARG A 308 13.76 -15.23 -10.70
C ARG A 308 14.02 -13.77 -10.32
N VAL A 309 13.06 -13.09 -9.68
CA VAL A 309 13.23 -11.73 -9.15
C VAL A 309 14.35 -11.70 -8.10
N ASN A 310 14.44 -12.69 -7.23
CA ASN A 310 15.54 -12.79 -6.27
C ASN A 310 16.90 -12.92 -6.96
N GLN A 311 17.00 -13.68 -8.06
CA GLN A 311 18.24 -13.75 -8.84
C GLN A 311 18.60 -12.39 -9.43
N VAL A 312 17.63 -11.70 -10.03
CA VAL A 312 17.82 -10.34 -10.57
C VAL A 312 18.30 -9.39 -9.48
N LEU A 313 17.69 -9.45 -8.28
CA LEU A 313 18.09 -8.59 -7.16
C LEU A 313 19.49 -8.95 -6.61
N VAL A 314 19.88 -10.23 -6.58
CA VAL A 314 21.25 -10.63 -6.19
C VAL A 314 22.29 -9.94 -7.09
N ASP A 315 22.02 -9.87 -8.39
CA ASP A 315 22.91 -9.23 -9.35
C ASP A 315 22.82 -7.71 -9.25
N TYR A 316 21.61 -7.15 -9.22
CA TYR A 316 21.35 -5.71 -9.09
C TYR A 316 21.96 -5.08 -7.84
N LEU A 317 21.91 -5.76 -6.69
CA LEU A 317 22.52 -5.26 -5.45
C LEU A 317 24.05 -5.14 -5.54
N LYS A 318 24.69 -5.82 -6.50
CA LYS A 318 26.14 -5.75 -6.73
C LYS A 318 26.52 -4.72 -7.79
N ASP A 319 25.76 -4.64 -8.87
CA ASP A 319 26.15 -3.93 -10.10
C ASP A 319 25.29 -2.72 -10.48
N GLY A 320 24.12 -2.52 -9.88
CA GLY A 320 23.19 -1.43 -10.28
C GLY A 320 22.64 -0.60 -9.09
N TRP A 321 22.58 -1.18 -7.91
CA TRP A 321 21.96 -0.54 -6.76
C TRP A 321 22.62 0.79 -6.37
N GLN A 322 23.95 0.83 -6.36
CA GLN A 322 24.68 2.03 -5.94
C GLN A 322 24.50 3.17 -6.94
N ASP A 323 24.45 2.89 -8.21
CA ASP A 323 24.24 3.89 -9.27
C ASP A 323 22.81 4.49 -9.15
N SER A 324 21.81 3.63 -9.00
CA SER A 324 20.42 4.06 -8.78
C SER A 324 20.27 4.85 -7.47
N TYR A 325 20.88 4.38 -6.37
CA TYR A 325 20.90 5.11 -5.11
C TYR A 325 21.54 6.51 -5.27
N THR A 326 22.67 6.60 -5.95
CA THR A 326 23.37 7.85 -6.17
C THR A 326 22.52 8.81 -7.01
N THR A 327 21.87 8.30 -8.06
CA THR A 327 21.03 9.10 -8.95
C THR A 327 19.79 9.62 -8.22
N TRP A 328 19.09 8.75 -7.50
CA TRP A 328 17.79 9.10 -6.98
C TRP A 328 17.78 9.53 -5.51
N LEU A 329 18.54 8.87 -4.65
CA LEU A 329 18.34 8.96 -3.20
C LEU A 329 19.44 9.71 -2.45
N SER A 330 20.67 9.73 -2.96
CA SER A 330 21.82 10.29 -2.24
C SER A 330 21.63 11.74 -1.79
N ALA A 331 20.97 12.56 -2.58
CA ALA A 331 20.72 13.97 -2.27
C ALA A 331 19.63 14.17 -1.19
N THR A 332 18.76 13.20 -0.96
CA THR A 332 17.65 13.29 -0.01
C THR A 332 17.90 12.49 1.26
N MET A 333 18.69 11.41 1.17
CA MET A 333 18.99 10.51 2.29
C MET A 333 20.20 10.98 3.10
N VAL A 334 20.13 12.19 3.63
CA VAL A 334 21.21 12.77 4.43
C VAL A 334 21.28 12.07 5.80
N GLY A 335 22.44 11.44 6.09
CA GLY A 335 22.73 10.83 7.39
C GLY A 335 22.40 9.32 7.48
N GLY A 336 23.42 8.54 7.79
CA GLY A 336 23.34 7.10 8.08
C GLY A 336 23.99 6.23 7.02
N ALA A 337 25.22 5.79 7.30
CA ALA A 337 26.01 4.89 6.43
C ALA A 337 25.27 3.56 6.09
N GLU A 338 24.32 3.14 6.90
CA GLU A 338 23.54 1.92 6.65
C GLU A 338 22.49 2.06 5.55
N ARG A 339 21.97 3.29 5.31
CA ARG A 339 20.95 3.55 4.28
C ARG A 339 21.56 3.78 2.90
N SER A 340 22.86 4.10 2.86
CA SER A 340 23.62 4.31 1.62
C SER A 340 24.29 3.04 1.09
N ARG A 341 23.91 1.89 1.62
CA ARG A 341 24.40 0.57 1.22
C ARG A 341 23.23 -0.37 0.93
N PRO A 342 23.37 -1.30 0.00
CA PRO A 342 22.38 -2.33 -0.20
C PRO A 342 22.18 -3.15 1.08
N PRO A 343 20.99 -3.71 1.32
CA PRO A 343 20.75 -4.63 2.43
C PRO A 343 21.76 -5.77 2.41
N SER A 344 22.17 -6.23 3.61
CA SER A 344 23.09 -7.36 3.74
C SER A 344 22.52 -8.63 3.07
N PRO A 345 23.38 -9.56 2.63
CA PRO A 345 22.94 -10.83 2.06
C PRO A 345 21.95 -11.54 2.96
N GLN A 346 20.89 -12.03 2.36
CA GLN A 346 19.74 -12.59 3.08
C GLN A 346 19.87 -14.11 3.29
N ARG A 347 19.18 -14.61 4.29
CA ARG A 347 18.90 -16.03 4.44
C ARG A 347 17.59 -16.33 3.72
N TYR A 348 17.49 -17.51 3.15
CA TYR A 348 16.29 -17.98 2.44
C TYR A 348 15.64 -19.09 3.27
N LYS A 349 14.31 -19.25 3.11
CA LYS A 349 13.57 -20.23 3.93
C LYS A 349 13.59 -21.66 3.40
N ASP A 350 14.13 -21.91 2.20
CA ASP A 350 14.18 -23.21 1.51
C ASP A 350 15.59 -23.62 1.09
#